data_e5e73ce8f19c4f47a67315e91649fffd
#
_entry.id   e5e73ce8f19c4f47a67315e91649fffd
#
_cell.length_a   1.000
_cell.length_b   1.000
_cell.length_c   1.000
_cell.angle_alpha   90.00
_cell.angle_beta   90.00
_cell.angle_gamma   90.00
#
_symmetry.space_group_name_H-M   'P 1'
#
loop_
_entity.id
_entity.type
_entity.pdbx_description
1 polymer ?
#
loop_
_entity_poly.entity_id
_entity_poly.type
_entity_poly.pdbx_seq_one_letter_code
_entity_poly.pdbx_strand_id
1 'polypeptide(L)'
;MLVDETKSNVLSISAQCQILKLPRSVYYEKRSYAISDEEERKAALKEEHNRHLDKVLIEWTNFSTYGYIKMSKHLLREGHSWATEHAIRMIYKELSLKGLTPVFKTTHPAKGLYTKYPYLLRNRKIRYVNEVWATDITYIKLEGRMVYFTAIIDLYSRKILSWRLSETMNVEFCLDALMEAIIKYGVPAIFNTDAGSQYTSKEFTSFLESYEILISMDGIGRCLANVKVLCEVFGNAKVFQNCLAM
;
A
#
# COMPACT_ATOMS: atom_id res chain seq x y z
N MET A 1 -23.93 -10.12 43.35
CA MET A 1 -23.89 -9.62 44.74
C MET A 1 -25.27 -9.05 45.04
N LEU A 2 -25.92 -9.45 46.17
CA LEU A 2 -27.30 -9.08 46.44
C LEU A 2 -27.46 -7.71 47.20
N VAL A 3 -26.33 -7.12 47.56
CA VAL A 3 -26.30 -5.79 48.24
C VAL A 3 -26.06 -4.71 47.19
N ASP A 4 -26.97 -3.78 47.09
CA ASP A 4 -26.90 -2.67 46.13
C ASP A 4 -26.19 -1.46 46.78
N GLU A 5 -25.14 -1.00 46.07
CA GLU A 5 -24.31 0.14 46.48
C GLU A 5 -24.71 1.47 45.80
N THR A 6 -25.72 1.45 44.96
CA THR A 6 -26.11 2.66 44.23
C THR A 6 -26.77 3.70 45.16
N LYS A 7 -26.44 4.96 44.97
CA LYS A 7 -26.94 6.07 45.79
C LYS A 7 -28.47 6.30 45.74
N SER A 8 -29.17 5.53 44.88
CA SER A 8 -30.62 5.59 44.75
C SER A 8 -31.38 4.73 45.76
N ASN A 9 -30.69 3.94 46.56
CA ASN A 9 -31.34 3.07 47.54
C ASN A 9 -31.59 3.70 48.89
N VAL A 10 -32.81 3.56 49.38
CA VAL A 10 -33.28 4.07 50.65
C VAL A 10 -32.64 3.39 51.87
N LEU A 11 -32.03 2.17 51.68
CA LEU A 11 -31.46 1.39 52.75
C LEU A 11 -29.93 1.43 52.77
N SER A 12 -29.36 1.70 53.95
CA SER A 12 -27.91 1.61 54.12
C SER A 12 -27.38 0.17 53.93
N ILE A 13 -26.10 0.01 53.53
CA ILE A 13 -25.43 -1.30 53.43
C ILE A 13 -25.63 -2.13 54.72
N SER A 14 -25.61 -1.50 55.89
CA SER A 14 -25.84 -2.15 57.19
C SER A 14 -27.25 -2.73 57.29
N ALA A 15 -28.26 -1.98 56.86
CA ALA A 15 -29.66 -2.44 56.86
C ALA A 15 -29.89 -3.57 55.85
N GLN A 16 -29.30 -3.46 54.66
CA GLN A 16 -29.38 -4.50 53.64
C GLN A 16 -28.71 -5.81 54.13
N CYS A 17 -27.55 -5.74 54.75
CA CYS A 17 -26.90 -6.90 55.35
C CYS A 17 -27.74 -7.57 56.47
N GLN A 18 -28.44 -6.75 57.29
CA GLN A 18 -29.35 -7.29 58.32
C GLN A 18 -30.53 -8.05 57.69
N ILE A 19 -31.18 -7.48 56.69
CA ILE A 19 -32.32 -8.08 56.00
C ILE A 19 -31.90 -9.40 55.31
N LEU A 20 -30.73 -9.42 54.70
CA LEU A 20 -30.18 -10.60 54.04
C LEU A 20 -29.56 -11.61 54.98
N LYS A 21 -29.56 -11.34 56.31
CA LYS A 21 -28.90 -12.17 57.35
C LYS A 21 -27.43 -12.46 57.03
N LEU A 22 -26.72 -11.50 56.40
CA LEU A 22 -25.32 -11.60 56.05
C LEU A 22 -24.46 -10.82 57.06
N PRO A 23 -23.44 -11.46 57.69
CA PRO A 23 -22.47 -10.71 58.49
C PRO A 23 -21.77 -9.65 57.66
N ARG A 24 -21.68 -8.42 58.19
CA ARG A 24 -21.00 -7.29 57.48
C ARG A 24 -19.54 -7.62 57.14
N SER A 25 -18.84 -8.40 57.99
CA SER A 25 -17.48 -8.85 57.73
C SER A 25 -17.38 -9.66 56.44
N VAL A 26 -18.29 -10.58 56.18
CA VAL A 26 -18.34 -11.40 54.98
C VAL A 26 -18.61 -10.54 53.72
N TYR A 27 -19.44 -9.50 53.83
CA TYR A 27 -19.67 -8.57 52.75
C TYR A 27 -18.40 -7.84 52.36
N TYR A 28 -17.70 -7.21 53.31
CA TYR A 28 -16.50 -6.44 53.05
C TYR A 28 -15.30 -7.34 52.64
N GLU A 29 -15.20 -8.55 53.20
CA GLU A 29 -14.20 -9.53 52.80
C GLU A 29 -14.36 -9.92 51.32
N LYS A 30 -15.57 -10.31 50.89
CA LYS A 30 -15.85 -10.65 49.48
C LYS A 30 -15.65 -9.46 48.54
N ARG A 31 -15.94 -8.25 49.02
CA ARG A 31 -15.70 -7.02 48.25
C ARG A 31 -14.19 -6.74 48.03
N SER A 32 -13.37 -6.99 49.09
CA SER A 32 -11.93 -6.78 48.98
C SER A 32 -11.31 -7.77 47.98
N TYR A 33 -11.71 -9.05 47.97
CA TYR A 33 -11.28 -10.04 46.98
C TYR A 33 -11.70 -9.63 45.56
N ALA A 34 -12.95 -9.21 45.38
CA ALA A 34 -13.44 -8.77 44.06
C ALA A 34 -12.69 -7.54 43.51
N ILE A 35 -12.24 -6.63 44.38
CA ILE A 35 -11.43 -5.47 43.99
C ILE A 35 -10.01 -5.89 43.65
N SER A 36 -9.38 -6.77 44.41
CA SER A 36 -8.02 -7.27 44.12
C SER A 36 -7.98 -8.01 42.79
N ASP A 37 -8.94 -8.89 42.53
CA ASP A 37 -9.05 -9.63 41.27
C ASP A 37 -9.23 -8.67 40.06
N GLU A 38 -9.97 -7.58 40.25
CA GLU A 38 -10.15 -6.57 39.19
C GLU A 38 -8.87 -5.76 38.93
N GLU A 39 -8.13 -5.41 39.99
CA GLU A 39 -6.84 -4.71 39.89
C GLU A 39 -5.78 -5.56 39.19
N GLU A 40 -5.67 -6.86 39.60
CA GLU A 40 -4.77 -7.83 38.96
C GLU A 40 -5.10 -8.00 37.47
N ARG A 41 -6.40 -8.12 37.16
CA ARG A 41 -6.86 -8.21 35.76
C ARG A 41 -6.53 -6.97 34.95
N LYS A 42 -6.70 -5.76 35.52
CA LYS A 42 -6.31 -4.51 34.87
C LYS A 42 -4.80 -4.43 34.66
N ALA A 43 -4.01 -4.88 35.64
CA ALA A 43 -2.56 -4.91 35.54
C ALA A 43 -2.10 -5.87 34.41
N ALA A 44 -2.68 -7.07 34.36
CA ALA A 44 -2.39 -8.05 33.30
C ALA A 44 -2.74 -7.55 31.89
N LEU A 45 -3.89 -6.89 31.73
CA LEU A 45 -4.30 -6.30 30.46
C LEU A 45 -3.35 -5.16 30.02
N LYS A 46 -2.88 -4.36 30.96
CA LYS A 46 -1.92 -3.30 30.69
C LYS A 46 -0.56 -3.86 30.28
N GLU A 47 -0.11 -4.91 30.92
CA GLU A 47 1.14 -5.59 30.57
C GLU A 47 1.06 -6.24 29.17
N GLU A 48 -0.05 -6.87 28.85
CA GLU A 48 -0.29 -7.42 27.52
C GLU A 48 -0.30 -6.32 26.47
N HIS A 49 -0.96 -5.19 26.73
CA HIS A 49 -0.95 -4.03 25.84
C HIS A 49 0.46 -3.51 25.61
N ASN A 50 1.26 -3.36 26.67
CA ASN A 50 2.67 -2.91 26.55
C ASN A 50 3.49 -3.87 25.68
N ARG A 51 3.32 -5.19 25.84
CA ARG A 51 3.98 -6.18 24.97
C ARG A 51 3.60 -6.01 23.48
N HIS A 52 2.34 -5.65 23.20
CA HIS A 52 1.90 -5.34 21.84
C HIS A 52 2.55 -4.06 21.31
N LEU A 53 2.67 -3.02 22.13
CA LEU A 53 3.37 -1.78 21.77
C LEU A 53 4.83 -2.04 21.41
N ASP A 54 5.56 -2.78 22.26
CA ASP A 54 6.96 -3.11 22.06
C ASP A 54 7.16 -3.93 20.77
N LYS A 55 6.31 -4.95 20.53
CA LYS A 55 6.39 -5.74 19.30
C LYS A 55 6.18 -4.88 18.05
N VAL A 56 5.17 -4.01 18.04
CA VAL A 56 4.91 -3.11 16.91
C VAL A 56 6.07 -2.15 16.71
N LEU A 57 6.66 -1.62 17.77
CA LEU A 57 7.79 -0.69 17.70
C LEU A 57 9.03 -1.37 17.11
N ILE A 58 9.35 -2.59 17.53
CA ILE A 58 10.46 -3.39 16.98
C ILE A 58 10.23 -3.63 15.48
N GLU A 59 9.05 -4.08 15.09
CA GLU A 59 8.74 -4.33 13.68
C GLU A 59 8.74 -3.04 12.85
N TRP A 60 8.30 -1.93 13.43
CA TRP A 60 8.36 -0.64 12.74
C TRP A 60 9.80 -0.18 12.50
N THR A 61 10.74 -0.44 13.41
CA THR A 61 12.16 -0.12 13.18
C THR A 61 12.74 -0.93 12.01
N ASN A 62 12.31 -2.18 11.85
CA ASN A 62 12.72 -3.04 10.74
C ASN A 62 12.05 -2.66 9.41
N PHE A 63 10.78 -2.24 9.47
CA PHE A 63 9.92 -1.94 8.32
C PHE A 63 9.31 -0.55 8.41
N SER A 64 10.13 0.48 8.58
CA SER A 64 9.70 1.86 8.83
C SER A 64 8.81 2.47 7.73
N THR A 65 8.81 1.90 6.52
CA THR A 65 7.93 2.31 5.42
C THR A 65 6.52 1.72 5.51
N TYR A 66 6.28 0.78 6.43
CA TYR A 66 4.97 0.16 6.58
C TYR A 66 4.01 1.11 7.31
N GLY A 67 2.89 1.43 6.65
CA GLY A 67 1.72 2.00 7.32
C GLY A 67 0.97 0.91 8.10
N TYR A 68 0.03 1.31 8.95
CA TYR A 68 -0.69 0.40 9.85
C TYR A 68 -1.36 -0.79 9.14
N ILE A 69 -1.87 -0.64 7.91
CA ILE A 69 -2.48 -1.74 7.14
C ILE A 69 -1.44 -2.80 6.76
N LYS A 70 -0.27 -2.38 6.25
CA LYS A 70 0.81 -3.31 5.89
C LYS A 70 1.39 -3.99 7.13
N MET A 71 1.56 -3.25 8.23
CA MET A 71 2.03 -3.76 9.50
C MET A 71 1.07 -4.82 10.08
N SER A 72 -0.23 -4.56 10.06
CA SER A 72 -1.25 -5.54 10.48
C SER A 72 -1.12 -6.84 9.67
N LYS A 73 -1.07 -6.75 8.33
CA LYS A 73 -0.93 -7.93 7.47
C LYS A 73 0.39 -8.67 7.68
N HIS A 74 1.46 -7.97 7.98
CA HIS A 74 2.77 -8.55 8.31
C HIS A 74 2.69 -9.37 9.60
N LEU A 75 2.24 -8.76 10.70
CA LEU A 75 2.11 -9.41 11.99
C LEU A 75 1.11 -10.58 11.99
N LEU A 76 0.01 -10.48 11.25
CA LEU A 76 -0.94 -11.60 11.08
C LEU A 76 -0.29 -12.80 10.38
N ARG A 77 0.59 -12.57 9.39
CA ARG A 77 1.35 -13.65 8.70
C ARG A 77 2.38 -14.30 9.63
N GLU A 78 2.92 -13.55 10.59
CA GLU A 78 3.81 -14.07 11.64
C GLU A 78 3.06 -14.82 12.75
N GLY A 79 1.72 -14.94 12.67
CA GLY A 79 0.89 -15.68 13.61
C GLY A 79 0.36 -14.85 14.78
N HIS A 80 0.51 -13.53 14.77
CA HIS A 80 -0.01 -12.63 15.81
C HIS A 80 -1.49 -12.31 15.56
N SER A 81 -2.40 -13.16 16.04
CA SER A 81 -3.87 -13.04 15.83
C SER A 81 -4.48 -11.74 16.35
N TRP A 82 -3.87 -11.11 17.36
CA TRP A 82 -4.31 -9.82 17.93
C TRP A 82 -4.08 -8.62 16.99
N ALA A 83 -3.17 -8.74 16.00
CA ALA A 83 -2.71 -7.63 15.15
C ALA A 83 -3.73 -7.24 14.07
N THR A 84 -4.97 -7.02 14.43
CA THR A 84 -6.02 -6.54 13.50
C THR A 84 -5.72 -5.13 13.00
N GLU A 85 -6.27 -4.74 11.86
CA GLU A 85 -6.07 -3.38 11.31
C GLU A 85 -6.50 -2.29 12.31
N HIS A 86 -7.57 -2.53 13.07
CA HIS A 86 -8.03 -1.60 14.10
C HIS A 86 -7.02 -1.50 15.26
N ALA A 87 -6.57 -2.64 15.80
CA ALA A 87 -5.62 -2.67 16.91
C ALA A 87 -4.29 -1.97 16.53
N ILE A 88 -3.73 -2.31 15.37
CA ILE A 88 -2.50 -1.67 14.89
C ILE A 88 -2.67 -0.19 14.62
N ARG A 89 -3.83 0.24 14.10
CA ARG A 89 -4.14 1.67 13.92
C ARG A 89 -4.14 2.43 15.24
N MET A 90 -4.70 1.84 16.31
CA MET A 90 -4.71 2.46 17.64
C MET A 90 -3.29 2.56 18.21
N ILE A 91 -2.49 1.50 18.10
CA ILE A 91 -1.08 1.50 18.51
C ILE A 91 -0.27 2.56 17.74
N TYR A 92 -0.45 2.65 16.42
CA TYR A 92 0.20 3.68 15.60
C TYR A 92 -0.15 5.10 16.05
N LYS A 93 -1.41 5.32 16.44
CA LYS A 93 -1.86 6.61 16.98
C LYS A 93 -1.22 6.89 18.35
N GLU A 94 -1.18 5.91 19.25
CA GLU A 94 -0.61 6.02 20.59
C GLU A 94 0.89 6.31 20.53
N LEU A 95 1.64 5.55 19.73
CA LEU A 95 3.09 5.73 19.54
C LEU A 95 3.44 6.85 18.54
N SER A 96 2.45 7.57 17.99
CA SER A 96 2.66 8.60 16.96
C SER A 96 3.45 8.12 15.73
N LEU A 97 3.33 6.82 15.40
CA LEU A 97 4.03 6.22 14.28
C LEU A 97 3.38 6.59 12.94
N LYS A 98 4.21 6.75 11.93
CA LYS A 98 3.79 6.94 10.53
C LYS A 98 4.72 6.12 9.64
N GLY A 99 4.17 5.51 8.60
CA GLY A 99 5.01 4.90 7.57
C GLY A 99 5.86 5.99 6.90
N LEU A 100 7.17 5.80 6.89
CA LEU A 100 8.09 6.73 6.24
C LEU A 100 7.92 6.61 4.73
N THR A 101 7.30 7.60 4.11
CA THR A 101 7.27 7.74 2.66
C THR A 101 8.43 8.63 2.24
N PRO A 102 9.32 8.18 1.35
CA PRO A 102 10.33 9.06 0.79
C PRO A 102 9.64 10.23 0.07
N VAL A 103 9.84 11.43 0.59
CA VAL A 103 9.32 12.66 -0.03
C VAL A 103 10.30 13.08 -1.13
N PHE A 104 10.42 12.27 -2.17
CA PHE A 104 11.13 12.70 -3.38
C PHE A 104 10.13 13.33 -4.34
N LYS A 105 10.15 14.63 -4.45
CA LYS A 105 9.56 15.31 -5.61
C LYS A 105 10.51 15.07 -6.80
N THR A 106 10.36 13.94 -7.47
CA THR A 106 11.13 13.60 -8.67
C THR A 106 10.61 14.32 -9.91
N THR A 107 9.46 14.93 -9.84
CA THR A 107 8.84 15.63 -10.97
C THR A 107 9.16 17.12 -10.89
N HIS A 108 10.20 17.54 -11.58
CA HIS A 108 10.38 18.94 -11.91
C HIS A 108 9.61 19.21 -13.20
N PRO A 109 8.70 20.19 -13.25
CA PRO A 109 8.09 20.59 -14.51
C PRO A 109 9.22 21.10 -15.43
N ALA A 110 9.53 20.33 -16.45
CA ALA A 110 10.51 20.76 -17.44
C ALA A 110 10.01 22.04 -18.09
N LYS A 111 10.78 23.11 -17.96
CA LYS A 111 10.53 24.39 -18.63
C LYS A 111 11.01 24.26 -20.06
N GLY A 112 10.11 24.10 -21.00
CA GLY A 112 10.38 24.37 -22.44
C GLY A 112 10.17 23.18 -23.38
N LEU A 113 9.69 23.49 -24.54
CA LEU A 113 9.87 22.86 -25.86
C LEU A 113 9.76 21.33 -26.00
N TYR A 114 8.72 20.70 -25.46
CA TYR A 114 8.30 19.40 -25.99
C TYR A 114 6.84 19.48 -26.41
N THR A 115 6.59 18.78 -27.50
CA THR A 115 5.24 18.62 -28.02
C THR A 115 4.40 17.91 -26.97
N LYS A 116 3.40 18.62 -26.42
CA LYS A 116 2.45 17.98 -25.49
C LYS A 116 1.45 17.19 -26.30
N TYR A 117 1.56 15.88 -26.25
CA TYR A 117 0.55 15.02 -26.84
C TYR A 117 -0.71 15.00 -25.96
N PRO A 118 -1.92 14.95 -26.56
CA PRO A 118 -3.16 14.93 -25.80
C PRO A 118 -3.38 13.58 -25.13
N TYR A 119 -4.12 13.57 -24.01
CA TYR A 119 -4.58 12.32 -23.40
C TYR A 119 -5.82 11.79 -24.15
N LEU A 120 -5.64 10.71 -24.90
CA LEU A 120 -6.67 10.15 -25.79
C LEU A 120 -7.60 9.14 -25.13
N LEU A 121 -7.30 8.73 -23.88
CA LEU A 121 -8.03 7.66 -23.21
C LEU A 121 -9.18 8.14 -22.30
N ARG A 122 -9.44 9.46 -22.24
CA ARG A 122 -10.51 10.00 -21.41
C ARG A 122 -11.87 9.44 -21.88
N ASN A 123 -12.57 8.74 -21.00
CA ASN A 123 -13.87 8.11 -21.25
C ASN A 123 -13.90 7.10 -22.41
N ARG A 124 -12.72 6.66 -22.89
CA ARG A 124 -12.61 5.66 -23.94
C ARG A 124 -12.79 4.25 -23.34
N LYS A 125 -13.66 3.46 -23.94
CA LYS A 125 -13.75 2.02 -23.66
C LYS A 125 -12.85 1.29 -24.65
N ILE A 126 -11.85 0.59 -24.14
CA ILE A 126 -10.96 -0.26 -24.95
C ILE A 126 -11.73 -1.53 -25.30
N ARG A 127 -11.75 -1.93 -26.57
CA ARG A 127 -12.66 -2.95 -27.08
C ARG A 127 -12.00 -4.21 -27.62
N TYR A 128 -10.73 -4.13 -28.03
CA TYR A 128 -10.01 -5.23 -28.66
C TYR A 128 -8.51 -5.18 -28.34
N VAL A 129 -7.85 -6.32 -28.57
CA VAL A 129 -6.39 -6.46 -28.39
C VAL A 129 -5.65 -5.56 -29.38
N ASN A 130 -4.54 -4.97 -28.94
CA ASN A 130 -3.73 -4.01 -29.69
C ASN A 130 -4.47 -2.68 -30.02
N GLU A 131 -5.56 -2.39 -29.35
CA GLU A 131 -6.17 -1.04 -29.48
C GLU A 131 -5.33 -0.01 -28.73
N VAL A 132 -4.92 -0.32 -27.48
CA VAL A 132 -4.12 0.60 -26.66
C VAL A 132 -3.05 -0.18 -25.92
N TRP A 133 -1.81 0.20 -26.15
CA TRP A 133 -0.70 -0.23 -25.31
C TRP A 133 -0.30 0.86 -24.33
N ALA A 134 0.20 0.48 -23.17
CA ALA A 134 0.70 1.39 -22.16
C ALA A 134 2.07 0.95 -21.66
N THR A 135 2.88 1.92 -21.27
CA THR A 135 4.20 1.69 -20.68
C THR A 135 4.50 2.68 -19.56
N ASP A 136 5.41 2.29 -18.67
CA ASP A 136 5.94 3.13 -17.60
C ASP A 136 7.34 2.64 -17.21
N ILE A 137 8.14 3.51 -16.58
CA ILE A 137 9.46 3.16 -16.08
C ILE A 137 9.41 3.05 -14.56
N THR A 138 9.80 1.89 -14.05
CA THR A 138 9.89 1.62 -12.61
C THR A 138 11.35 1.54 -12.17
N TYR A 139 11.63 2.17 -11.03
CA TYR A 139 12.95 2.18 -10.40
C TYR A 139 13.06 1.01 -9.42
N ILE A 140 14.05 0.15 -9.62
CA ILE A 140 14.30 -1.02 -8.79
C ILE A 140 15.68 -0.89 -8.15
N LYS A 141 15.74 -0.98 -6.83
CA LYS A 141 17.01 -1.05 -6.12
C LYS A 141 17.42 -2.51 -5.96
N LEU A 142 18.46 -2.91 -6.68
CA LEU A 142 19.01 -4.26 -6.65
C LEU A 142 20.45 -4.19 -6.14
N GLU A 143 20.76 -4.89 -5.05
CA GLU A 143 22.12 -4.97 -4.47
C GLU A 143 22.83 -3.61 -4.31
N GLY A 144 22.07 -2.59 -3.91
CA GLY A 144 22.60 -1.24 -3.74
C GLY A 144 22.71 -0.38 -5.00
N ARG A 145 22.46 -0.96 -6.19
CA ARG A 145 22.40 -0.25 -7.48
C ARG A 145 20.95 0.09 -7.85
N MET A 146 20.80 1.15 -8.63
CA MET A 146 19.50 1.50 -9.20
C MET A 146 19.40 0.90 -10.61
N VAL A 147 18.36 0.12 -10.83
CA VAL A 147 18.04 -0.50 -12.14
C VAL A 147 16.70 0.04 -12.60
N TYR A 148 16.60 0.34 -13.88
CA TYR A 148 15.40 0.84 -14.53
C TYR A 148 14.71 -0.31 -15.25
N PHE A 149 13.42 -0.42 -15.04
CA PHE A 149 12.61 -1.44 -15.66
C PHE A 149 11.47 -0.79 -16.43
N THR A 150 11.32 -1.15 -17.70
CA THR A 150 10.16 -0.77 -18.51
C THR A 150 9.42 -2.02 -18.98
N ALA A 151 8.10 -1.94 -19.04
CA ALA A 151 7.26 -2.98 -19.61
C ALA A 151 6.14 -2.38 -20.44
N ILE A 152 5.80 -3.05 -21.53
CA ILE A 152 4.70 -2.69 -22.42
C ILE A 152 3.56 -3.66 -22.19
N ILE A 153 2.37 -3.12 -21.95
CA ILE A 153 1.15 -3.87 -21.63
C ILE A 153 0.07 -3.52 -22.62
N ASP A 154 -0.61 -4.53 -23.15
CA ASP A 154 -1.87 -4.33 -23.84
C ASP A 154 -3.00 -4.11 -22.81
N LEU A 155 -3.65 -2.95 -22.87
CA LEU A 155 -4.66 -2.57 -21.88
C LEU A 155 -5.95 -3.37 -21.97
N TYR A 156 -6.25 -4.00 -23.11
CA TYR A 156 -7.42 -4.86 -23.25
C TYR A 156 -7.21 -6.23 -22.63
N SER A 157 -6.18 -6.94 -23.08
CA SER A 157 -5.88 -8.30 -22.62
C SER A 157 -5.13 -8.36 -21.29
N ARG A 158 -4.58 -7.24 -20.83
CA ARG A 158 -3.71 -7.13 -19.64
C ARG A 158 -2.42 -7.93 -19.77
N LYS A 159 -2.06 -8.33 -20.97
CA LYS A 159 -0.85 -9.09 -21.27
C LYS A 159 0.36 -8.18 -21.32
N ILE A 160 1.47 -8.57 -20.67
CA ILE A 160 2.78 -7.96 -20.88
C ILE A 160 3.29 -8.45 -22.24
N LEU A 161 3.56 -7.52 -23.12
CA LEU A 161 4.00 -7.80 -24.50
C LEU A 161 5.52 -7.91 -24.58
N SER A 162 6.22 -7.01 -23.90
CA SER A 162 7.67 -6.97 -23.80
C SER A 162 8.10 -6.25 -22.54
N TRP A 163 9.35 -6.41 -22.16
CA TRP A 163 9.97 -5.70 -21.04
C TRP A 163 11.48 -5.59 -21.23
N ARG A 164 12.11 -4.61 -20.55
CA ARG A 164 13.56 -4.42 -20.51
C ARG A 164 14.01 -3.97 -19.14
N LEU A 165 15.24 -4.38 -18.80
CA LEU A 165 16.00 -3.88 -17.68
C LEU A 165 17.20 -3.11 -18.20
N SER A 166 17.54 -1.99 -17.55
CA SER A 166 18.73 -1.21 -17.87
C SER A 166 19.36 -0.64 -16.61
N GLU A 167 20.66 -0.54 -16.56
CA GLU A 167 21.38 0.19 -15.50
C GLU A 167 21.42 1.70 -15.79
N THR A 168 21.07 2.11 -17.01
CA THR A 168 21.06 3.51 -17.46
C THR A 168 19.65 3.93 -17.86
N MET A 169 19.30 5.17 -17.55
CA MET A 169 17.97 5.74 -17.86
C MET A 169 17.98 6.47 -19.22
N ASN A 170 18.42 5.77 -20.26
CA ASN A 170 18.42 6.28 -21.64
C ASN A 170 17.10 5.95 -22.38
N VAL A 171 16.91 6.40 -23.59
CA VAL A 171 15.70 6.13 -24.39
C VAL A 171 15.75 4.76 -25.08
N GLU A 172 16.95 4.24 -25.31
CA GLU A 172 17.19 3.04 -26.13
C GLU A 172 16.49 1.81 -25.55
N PHE A 173 16.58 1.57 -24.23
CA PHE A 173 15.91 0.40 -23.62
C PHE A 173 14.38 0.45 -23.73
N CYS A 174 13.78 1.66 -23.81
CA CYS A 174 12.36 1.83 -24.06
C CYS A 174 12.02 1.52 -25.52
N LEU A 175 12.88 1.95 -26.46
CA LEU A 175 12.74 1.64 -27.88
C LEU A 175 12.90 0.14 -28.17
N ASP A 176 13.88 -0.52 -27.54
CA ASP A 176 14.08 -1.95 -27.66
C ASP A 176 12.86 -2.75 -27.20
N ALA A 177 12.26 -2.34 -26.06
CA ALA A 177 11.03 -2.95 -25.60
C ALA A 177 9.88 -2.74 -26.59
N LEU A 178 9.73 -1.53 -27.13
CA LEU A 178 8.68 -1.19 -28.08
C LEU A 178 8.87 -1.97 -29.40
N MET A 179 10.07 -2.01 -29.93
CA MET A 179 10.38 -2.73 -31.16
C MET A 179 10.08 -4.22 -31.04
N GLU A 180 10.50 -4.85 -29.94
CA GLU A 180 10.19 -6.25 -29.68
C GLU A 180 8.68 -6.51 -29.60
N ALA A 181 7.92 -5.62 -28.92
CA ALA A 181 6.46 -5.76 -28.83
C ALA A 181 5.80 -5.66 -30.22
N ILE A 182 6.23 -4.70 -31.06
CA ILE A 182 5.71 -4.53 -32.42
C ILE A 182 6.02 -5.75 -33.29
N ILE A 183 7.22 -6.27 -33.23
CA ILE A 183 7.62 -7.46 -34.02
C ILE A 183 6.78 -8.69 -33.64
N LYS A 184 6.50 -8.88 -32.34
CA LYS A 184 5.78 -10.07 -31.84
C LYS A 184 4.27 -9.99 -31.95
N TYR A 185 3.70 -8.80 -31.80
CA TYR A 185 2.25 -8.63 -31.61
C TYR A 185 1.59 -7.69 -32.61
N GLY A 186 2.37 -7.05 -33.49
CA GLY A 186 1.88 -6.05 -34.43
C GLY A 186 1.86 -4.63 -33.84
N VAL A 187 1.24 -3.71 -34.56
CA VAL A 187 1.24 -2.27 -34.24
C VAL A 187 -0.04 -1.91 -33.47
N PRO A 188 0.03 -1.21 -32.32
CA PRO A 188 -1.16 -0.72 -31.64
C PRO A 188 -1.74 0.51 -32.31
N ALA A 189 -3.02 0.77 -32.12
CA ALA A 189 -3.64 2.00 -32.60
C ALA A 189 -3.22 3.22 -31.75
N ILE A 190 -3.06 3.05 -30.43
CA ILE A 190 -2.67 4.10 -29.50
C ILE A 190 -1.56 3.58 -28.58
N PHE A 191 -0.55 4.40 -28.34
CA PHE A 191 0.48 4.16 -27.35
C PHE A 191 0.39 5.20 -26.22
N ASN A 192 0.15 4.77 -24.99
CA ASN A 192 -0.04 5.64 -23.84
C ASN A 192 1.15 5.60 -22.90
N THR A 193 1.68 6.79 -22.55
CA THR A 193 2.83 6.94 -21.64
C THR A 193 2.54 8.05 -20.64
N ASP A 194 3.43 8.17 -19.65
CA ASP A 194 3.57 9.43 -18.90
C ASP A 194 4.34 10.48 -19.73
N ALA A 195 4.48 11.68 -19.17
CA ALA A 195 5.27 12.76 -19.78
C ALA A 195 6.76 12.70 -19.38
N GLY A 196 7.31 11.49 -19.19
CA GLY A 196 8.72 11.28 -18.88
C GLY A 196 9.67 11.73 -20.00
N SER A 197 10.91 12.09 -19.66
CA SER A 197 11.90 12.59 -20.63
C SER A 197 12.22 11.59 -21.74
N GLN A 198 12.18 10.28 -21.44
CA GLN A 198 12.40 9.20 -22.40
C GLN A 198 11.28 9.15 -23.45
N TYR A 199 10.04 9.21 -22.98
CA TYR A 199 8.86 9.11 -23.85
C TYR A 199 8.53 10.40 -24.62
N THR A 200 9.02 11.55 -24.13
CA THR A 200 8.91 12.84 -24.82
C THR A 200 10.11 13.14 -25.72
N SER A 201 11.11 12.25 -25.75
CA SER A 201 12.27 12.41 -26.61
C SER A 201 11.87 12.36 -28.10
N LYS A 202 12.62 13.07 -28.93
CA LYS A 202 12.37 13.10 -30.36
C LYS A 202 12.54 11.71 -30.98
N GLU A 203 13.50 10.95 -30.50
CA GLU A 203 13.78 9.59 -30.96
C GLU A 203 12.57 8.68 -30.74
N PHE A 204 11.99 8.70 -29.53
CA PHE A 204 10.85 7.85 -29.18
C PHE A 204 9.57 8.27 -29.92
N THR A 205 9.27 9.57 -29.95
CA THR A 205 8.06 10.07 -30.62
C THR A 205 8.11 9.88 -32.12
N SER A 206 9.27 10.16 -32.77
CA SER A 206 9.44 9.92 -34.22
C SER A 206 9.33 8.45 -34.59
N PHE A 207 9.78 7.54 -33.70
CA PHE A 207 9.62 6.09 -33.90
C PHE A 207 8.12 5.71 -33.90
N LEU A 208 7.33 6.18 -32.93
CA LEU A 208 5.88 5.93 -32.91
C LEU A 208 5.16 6.52 -34.11
N GLU A 209 5.52 7.73 -34.50
CA GLU A 209 4.97 8.42 -35.68
C GLU A 209 5.29 7.68 -36.98
N SER A 210 6.48 7.09 -37.13
CA SER A 210 6.86 6.30 -38.31
C SER A 210 6.01 5.03 -38.51
N TYR A 211 5.39 4.52 -37.45
CA TYR A 211 4.42 3.43 -37.50
C TYR A 211 2.96 3.88 -37.47
N GLU A 212 2.70 5.18 -37.63
CA GLU A 212 1.36 5.79 -37.56
C GLU A 212 0.60 5.53 -36.26
N ILE A 213 1.34 5.31 -35.15
CA ILE A 213 0.80 5.08 -33.83
C ILE A 213 0.38 6.40 -33.19
N LEU A 214 -0.86 6.51 -32.74
CA LEU A 214 -1.34 7.69 -32.03
C LEU A 214 -0.71 7.75 -30.63
N ILE A 215 -0.05 8.87 -30.32
CA ILE A 215 0.60 9.09 -29.03
C ILE A 215 -0.40 9.71 -28.06
N SER A 216 -0.54 9.08 -26.90
CA SER A 216 -1.35 9.55 -25.77
C SER A 216 -0.47 9.77 -24.56
N MET A 217 -0.53 10.94 -23.93
CA MET A 217 0.26 11.24 -22.73
C MET A 217 -0.61 11.66 -21.57
N ASP A 218 -0.36 11.06 -20.40
CA ASP A 218 -1.02 11.44 -19.16
C ASP A 218 -0.55 12.83 -18.72
N GLY A 219 -1.49 13.74 -18.47
CA GLY A 219 -1.17 15.04 -17.90
C GLY A 219 -0.77 14.97 -16.44
N ILE A 220 -0.08 15.99 -15.94
CA ILE A 220 0.36 16.11 -14.56
C ILE A 220 -0.82 15.83 -13.59
N GLY A 221 -0.67 14.85 -12.72
CA GLY A 221 -1.66 14.48 -11.69
C GLY A 221 -2.76 13.51 -12.15
N ARG A 222 -2.70 12.93 -13.34
CA ARG A 222 -3.70 11.99 -13.89
C ARG A 222 -3.18 10.58 -14.12
N CYS A 223 -2.15 10.19 -13.43
CA CYS A 223 -1.45 8.90 -13.50
C CYS A 223 -2.32 7.65 -13.13
N LEU A 224 -3.66 7.79 -13.03
CA LEU A 224 -4.52 6.77 -12.42
C LEU A 224 -4.79 5.55 -13.30
N ALA A 225 -4.73 5.65 -14.63
CA ALA A 225 -5.06 4.54 -15.51
C ALA A 225 -3.85 3.59 -15.71
N ASN A 226 -2.66 4.14 -15.97
CA ASN A 226 -1.44 3.37 -16.21
C ASN A 226 -0.86 2.80 -14.91
N VAL A 227 -0.77 3.63 -13.85
CA VAL A 227 -0.24 3.23 -12.55
C VAL A 227 -1.05 2.10 -11.93
N LYS A 228 -2.37 2.10 -12.07
CA LYS A 228 -3.21 1.04 -11.49
C LYS A 228 -2.96 -0.31 -12.15
N VAL A 229 -2.81 -0.35 -13.47
CA VAL A 229 -2.53 -1.57 -14.22
C VAL A 229 -1.10 -2.04 -13.98
N LEU A 230 -0.14 -1.14 -13.99
CA LEU A 230 1.27 -1.44 -13.73
C LEU A 230 1.49 -1.79 -12.25
N CYS A 231 0.84 -1.11 -11.30
CA CYS A 231 0.88 -1.49 -9.88
C CYS A 231 0.22 -2.85 -9.61
N GLU A 232 -0.82 -3.23 -10.34
CA GLU A 232 -1.39 -4.58 -10.25
C GLU A 232 -0.40 -5.63 -10.77
N VAL A 233 0.32 -5.34 -11.84
CA VAL A 233 1.34 -6.23 -12.42
C VAL A 233 2.61 -6.24 -11.57
N PHE A 234 3.11 -5.09 -11.14
CA PHE A 234 4.34 -4.96 -10.34
C PHE A 234 4.11 -5.18 -8.84
N GLY A 235 2.90 -4.96 -8.35
CA GLY A 235 2.52 -5.26 -6.96
C GLY A 235 2.40 -6.75 -6.66
N ASN A 236 2.33 -7.59 -7.69
CA ASN A 236 2.38 -9.04 -7.55
C ASN A 236 3.83 -9.53 -7.66
N ALA A 237 4.50 -9.70 -6.52
CA ALA A 237 5.89 -10.19 -6.44
C ALA A 237 6.14 -11.47 -7.27
N LYS A 238 5.10 -12.30 -7.49
CA LYS A 238 5.17 -13.50 -8.34
C LYS A 238 5.36 -13.19 -9.82
N VAL A 239 4.74 -12.13 -10.34
CA VAL A 239 4.91 -11.75 -11.76
C VAL A 239 6.32 -11.22 -11.99
N PHE A 240 6.85 -10.48 -11.02
CA PHE A 240 8.21 -9.96 -11.07
C PHE A 240 9.26 -11.09 -10.99
N GLN A 241 9.07 -12.07 -10.09
CA GLN A 241 9.95 -13.26 -9.99
C GLN A 241 9.92 -14.11 -11.26
N ASN A 242 8.77 -14.26 -11.92
CA ASN A 242 8.65 -14.99 -13.18
C ASN A 242 9.31 -14.25 -14.35
N CYS A 243 9.33 -12.92 -14.37
CA CYS A 243 10.06 -12.14 -15.37
C CYS A 243 11.60 -12.23 -15.21
N LEU A 244 12.08 -12.39 -13.96
CA LEU A 244 13.52 -12.56 -13.69
C LEU A 244 14.03 -14.01 -13.84
N ALA A 245 13.11 -14.99 -13.92
CA ALA A 245 13.45 -16.42 -14.06
C ALA A 245 13.41 -16.92 -15.52
N MET A 246 13.10 -16.04 -16.49
CA MET A 246 13.19 -16.27 -17.93
C MET A 246 14.45 -15.64 -18.52
#